data_5625699a868b7c5c668b92adb19c5fad
#
_entry.id   5625699a868b7c5c668b92adb19c5fad
#
_cell.length_a   1.000
_cell.length_b   1.000
_cell.length_c   1.000
_cell.angle_alpha   90.00
_cell.angle_beta   90.00
_cell.angle_gamma   90.00
#
_symmetry.space_group_name_H-M   'P 1'
#
loop_
_entity.id
_entity.type
_entity.pdbx_description
1 polymer ?
#
loop_
_entity_poly.entity_id
_entity_poly.type
_entity_poly.pdbx_seq_one_letter_code
_entity_poly.pdbx_strand_id
1 'polypeptide(L)'
;MGTSKSFGGAKGTTPLIPSWLQSDEANPFQPNMNPIPPRKDDIGDTPKEKPIVTSLPVIQGNNSRFKQPRSNFTKYASSGGKNTAALEKGISSYVKKSYGGAKQASKRMSVSKTTARKLTSFFIDASRQGFRATLRKYNLSKLQELPLEQACNALVDEFCKFDGKIDTAISRDAFIFTMQELENANMLDKLEKPDDATILFMLKKFMVLSIKNRLIEDVGQSIFLSDKEPATIQSMEAQITDYIKMAVEDVTIKFQEEFVIPDIMKEIDNLYESSYKMLELLADEEKEEQL
;
A
#
# COMPACT_ATOMS: atom_id res chain seq x y z
N MET A 1 -51.48 -10.67 -17.68
CA MET A 1 -51.54 -9.42 -16.91
C MET A 1 -50.68 -9.59 -15.68
N GLY A 2 -49.46 -9.09 -15.73
CA GLY A 2 -48.50 -9.14 -14.64
C GLY A 2 -48.07 -7.73 -14.29
N THR A 3 -48.50 -7.25 -13.14
CA THR A 3 -48.17 -5.93 -12.61
C THR A 3 -46.82 -6.00 -11.88
N SER A 4 -45.75 -5.50 -12.49
CA SER A 4 -44.50 -5.25 -11.79
C SER A 4 -44.64 -4.02 -10.89
N LYS A 5 -44.60 -4.25 -9.57
CA LYS A 5 -44.45 -3.16 -8.59
C LYS A 5 -43.03 -2.67 -8.59
N SER A 6 -42.83 -1.41 -8.97
CA SER A 6 -41.56 -0.70 -8.81
C SER A 6 -41.22 -0.57 -7.32
N PHE A 7 -40.04 -0.99 -6.93
CA PHE A 7 -39.48 -0.71 -5.60
C PHE A 7 -39.21 0.79 -5.48
N GLY A 8 -40.06 1.49 -4.75
CA GLY A 8 -39.80 2.85 -4.30
C GLY A 8 -38.75 2.83 -3.19
N GLY A 9 -37.50 3.05 -3.52
CA GLY A 9 -36.43 3.27 -2.54
C GLY A 9 -36.71 4.55 -1.74
N ALA A 10 -36.40 4.53 -0.45
CA ALA A 10 -36.58 5.64 0.46
C ALA A 10 -35.83 6.88 -0.08
N LYS A 11 -36.57 7.97 -0.26
CA LYS A 11 -36.02 9.28 -0.63
C LYS A 11 -35.24 9.83 0.56
N GLY A 12 -33.94 10.10 0.40
CA GLY A 12 -33.27 11.12 1.20
C GLY A 12 -32.13 10.75 2.10
N THR A 13 -31.48 9.58 1.96
CA THR A 13 -30.20 9.33 2.65
C THR A 13 -29.21 8.75 1.66
N THR A 14 -28.14 9.51 1.38
CA THR A 14 -27.01 8.99 0.64
C THR A 14 -26.33 7.88 1.45
N PRO A 15 -26.18 6.65 0.91
CA PRO A 15 -25.69 5.48 1.68
C PRO A 15 -24.23 5.57 2.15
N LEU A 16 -23.54 6.66 1.82
CA LEU A 16 -22.09 6.85 2.05
C LEU A 16 -21.74 7.82 3.18
N ILE A 17 -22.73 8.40 3.86
CA ILE A 17 -22.44 9.24 5.04
C ILE A 17 -22.71 8.39 6.28
N PRO A 18 -21.67 8.08 7.08
CA PRO A 18 -21.84 7.35 8.33
C PRO A 18 -22.84 8.10 9.25
N SER A 19 -23.68 7.35 9.98
CA SER A 19 -24.74 7.93 10.83
C SER A 19 -24.24 8.89 11.91
N TRP A 20 -22.96 8.80 12.30
CA TRP A 20 -22.32 9.73 13.25
C TRP A 20 -21.96 11.09 12.63
N LEU A 21 -22.04 11.23 11.30
CA LEU A 21 -21.84 12.49 10.57
C LEU A 21 -23.18 13.20 10.27
N GLN A 22 -24.30 12.54 10.51
CA GLN A 22 -25.64 13.09 10.34
C GLN A 22 -26.12 13.59 11.71
N SER A 23 -25.49 14.62 12.22
CA SER A 23 -25.97 15.17 13.48
C SER A 23 -26.53 16.56 13.27
N ASP A 24 -27.65 16.82 13.87
CA ASP A 24 -27.75 18.00 14.73
C ASP A 24 -28.74 17.78 15.87
N GLU A 25 -29.16 16.56 16.14
CA GLU A 25 -29.98 16.32 17.34
C GLU A 25 -29.50 15.08 18.10
N ALA A 26 -29.06 15.31 19.33
CA ALA A 26 -28.76 14.35 20.40
C ALA A 26 -27.42 13.58 20.29
N ASN A 27 -26.30 14.27 20.54
CA ASN A 27 -25.06 13.61 20.97
C ASN A 27 -24.95 13.63 22.51
N PRO A 28 -25.08 12.51 23.22
CA PRO A 28 -25.02 12.47 24.70
C PRO A 28 -23.62 12.67 25.29
N PHE A 29 -22.61 12.94 24.47
CA PHE A 29 -21.22 13.16 24.88
C PHE A 29 -20.70 14.60 24.65
N GLN A 30 -21.56 15.59 24.48
CA GLN A 30 -21.10 16.98 24.59
C GLN A 30 -20.93 17.35 26.06
N PRO A 31 -19.74 17.75 26.52
CA PRO A 31 -19.61 18.38 27.82
C PRO A 31 -20.38 19.68 27.79
N ASN A 32 -21.29 19.83 28.76
CA ASN A 32 -22.17 20.98 28.94
C ASN A 32 -21.33 22.23 29.24
N MET A 33 -20.95 22.96 28.19
CA MET A 33 -20.34 24.29 28.35
C MET A 33 -21.43 25.31 28.44
N ASN A 34 -21.97 25.49 29.65
CA ASN A 34 -22.75 26.68 29.95
C ASN A 34 -21.84 27.90 29.80
N PRO A 35 -22.28 28.95 29.08
CA PRO A 35 -21.52 30.20 29.02
C PRO A 35 -21.48 30.84 30.41
N ILE A 36 -20.28 31.04 30.92
CA ILE A 36 -20.04 31.79 32.15
C ILE A 36 -20.46 33.24 31.89
N PRO A 37 -21.36 33.84 32.70
CA PRO A 37 -21.71 35.24 32.52
C PRO A 37 -20.49 36.13 32.79
N PRO A 38 -20.34 37.27 32.07
CA PRO A 38 -19.18 38.14 32.22
C PRO A 38 -19.17 38.77 33.60
N ARG A 39 -18.08 38.62 34.35
CA ARG A 39 -17.77 39.44 35.53
C ARG A 39 -17.46 40.86 35.04
N LYS A 40 -18.20 41.80 35.54
CA LYS A 40 -17.83 43.23 35.51
C LYS A 40 -16.69 43.42 36.49
N ASP A 41 -15.77 44.29 36.10
CA ASP A 41 -14.61 44.80 36.80
C ASP A 41 -13.29 44.09 36.51
N ASP A 42 -12.64 44.59 35.45
CA ASP A 42 -11.27 45.12 35.53
C ASP A 42 -10.90 45.77 34.18
N ILE A 43 -10.72 47.10 34.25
CA ILE A 43 -10.16 47.92 33.18
C ILE A 43 -8.64 47.76 33.26
N GLY A 44 -8.06 47.04 32.34
CA GLY A 44 -6.60 46.92 32.17
C GLY A 44 -6.30 46.68 30.69
N ASP A 45 -5.66 47.71 30.09
CA ASP A 45 -5.13 47.65 28.73
C ASP A 45 -4.20 46.43 28.54
N THR A 46 -4.62 45.44 27.77
CA THR A 46 -3.74 44.41 27.22
C THR A 46 -3.84 44.41 25.71
N PRO A 47 -2.71 44.28 24.98
CA PRO A 47 -2.70 44.30 23.52
C PRO A 47 -3.51 43.11 22.97
N LYS A 48 -4.36 43.39 21.97
CA LYS A 48 -5.12 42.38 21.24
C LYS A 48 -4.16 41.39 20.59
N GLU A 49 -3.91 40.25 21.23
CA GLU A 49 -3.34 39.09 20.57
C GLU A 49 -4.31 38.60 19.49
N LYS A 50 -3.87 38.71 18.25
CA LYS A 50 -4.54 38.06 17.12
C LYS A 50 -4.51 36.56 17.38
N PRO A 51 -5.61 35.81 17.13
CA PRO A 51 -5.57 34.35 17.22
C PRO A 51 -4.47 33.83 16.29
N ILE A 52 -3.47 33.23 16.88
CA ILE A 52 -2.44 32.46 16.13
C ILE A 52 -3.17 31.26 15.55
N VAL A 53 -3.68 31.42 14.34
CA VAL A 53 -4.03 30.28 13.49
C VAL A 53 -2.71 29.62 13.16
N THR A 54 -2.32 28.64 13.97
CA THR A 54 -1.21 27.75 13.65
C THR A 54 -1.66 26.95 12.43
N SER A 55 -1.48 27.53 11.24
CA SER A 55 -1.53 26.75 10.03
C SER A 55 -0.43 25.70 10.18
N LEU A 56 -0.83 24.44 10.35
CA LEU A 56 0.07 23.30 10.20
C LEU A 56 0.89 23.57 8.94
N PRO A 57 2.23 23.42 8.98
CA PRO A 57 3.02 23.62 7.79
C PRO A 57 2.50 22.62 6.76
N VAL A 58 1.83 23.10 5.74
CA VAL A 58 1.58 22.35 4.53
C VAL A 58 2.98 22.03 4.04
N ILE A 59 3.42 20.78 4.26
CA ILE A 59 4.62 20.26 3.60
C ILE A 59 4.26 20.30 2.13
N GLN A 60 4.64 21.39 1.47
CA GLN A 60 4.67 21.46 0.02
C GLN A 60 5.75 20.48 -0.43
N GLY A 61 5.41 19.18 -0.39
CA GLY A 61 6.16 18.17 -1.09
C GLY A 61 6.32 18.67 -2.51
N ASN A 62 7.54 18.68 -3.02
CA ASN A 62 7.86 19.19 -4.34
C ASN A 62 7.09 18.35 -5.40
N ASN A 63 5.79 18.67 -5.61
CA ASN A 63 4.88 17.99 -6.51
C ASN A 63 5.38 18.01 -7.96
N SER A 64 6.37 18.88 -8.26
CA SER A 64 6.99 18.97 -9.59
C SER A 64 7.75 17.70 -9.97
N ARG A 65 8.30 16.96 -9.01
CA ARG A 65 9.06 15.71 -9.28
C ARG A 65 8.19 14.62 -9.94
N PHE A 66 6.89 14.60 -9.66
CA PHE A 66 5.94 13.64 -10.25
C PHE A 66 5.28 14.15 -11.55
N LYS A 67 5.60 15.36 -12.01
CA LYS A 67 4.93 15.96 -13.19
C LYS A 67 5.08 15.10 -14.45
N GLN A 68 6.29 14.63 -14.73
CA GLN A 68 6.54 13.82 -15.94
C GLN A 68 5.90 12.43 -15.85
N PRO A 69 6.07 11.63 -14.77
CA PRO A 69 5.35 10.37 -14.64
C PRO A 69 3.84 10.54 -14.75
N ARG A 70 3.26 11.50 -14.03
CA ARG A 70 1.81 11.76 -14.09
C ARG A 70 1.33 12.08 -15.50
N SER A 71 2.09 12.89 -16.27
CA SER A 71 1.76 13.15 -17.67
C SER A 71 1.73 11.88 -18.53
N ASN A 72 2.69 10.96 -18.33
CA ASN A 72 2.73 9.69 -19.05
C ASN A 72 1.59 8.76 -18.60
N PHE A 73 1.32 8.64 -17.31
CA PHE A 73 0.18 7.88 -16.80
C PHE A 73 -1.16 8.45 -17.25
N THR A 74 -1.30 9.77 -17.38
CA THR A 74 -2.50 10.39 -17.95
C THR A 74 -2.68 10.00 -19.42
N LYS A 75 -1.59 10.00 -20.21
CA LYS A 75 -1.66 9.54 -21.63
C LYS A 75 -2.07 8.07 -21.72
N TYR A 76 -1.50 7.22 -20.88
CA TYR A 76 -1.87 5.82 -20.77
C TYR A 76 -3.35 5.65 -20.41
N ALA A 77 -3.81 6.34 -19.35
CA ALA A 77 -5.20 6.28 -18.90
C ALA A 77 -6.17 6.83 -19.96
N SER A 78 -5.82 7.94 -20.64
CA SER A 78 -6.64 8.51 -21.70
C SER A 78 -6.83 7.56 -22.88
N SER A 79 -5.87 6.68 -23.15
CA SER A 79 -5.98 5.64 -24.17
C SER A 79 -6.82 4.42 -23.73
N GLY A 80 -7.32 4.40 -22.49
CA GLY A 80 -7.99 3.25 -21.90
C GLY A 80 -7.06 2.05 -21.69
N GLY A 81 -5.79 2.30 -21.36
CA GLY A 81 -4.79 1.28 -21.13
C GLY A 81 -4.14 0.69 -22.39
N LYS A 82 -4.41 1.26 -23.58
CA LYS A 82 -3.88 0.72 -24.84
C LYS A 82 -2.48 1.24 -25.18
N ASN A 83 -2.07 2.36 -24.63
CA ASN A 83 -0.75 2.96 -24.87
C ASN A 83 0.28 2.43 -23.87
N THR A 84 0.78 1.23 -24.10
CA THR A 84 1.78 0.57 -23.25
C THR A 84 3.10 1.33 -23.19
N ALA A 85 3.53 1.93 -24.31
CA ALA A 85 4.73 2.79 -24.36
C ALA A 85 4.61 4.00 -23.40
N ALA A 86 3.41 4.56 -23.23
CA ALA A 86 3.19 5.61 -22.24
C ALA A 86 3.24 5.06 -20.79
N LEU A 87 2.78 3.82 -20.58
CA LEU A 87 2.89 3.13 -19.28
C LEU A 87 4.37 2.90 -18.92
N GLU A 88 5.15 2.33 -19.80
CA GLU A 88 6.58 2.07 -19.60
C GLU A 88 7.37 3.36 -19.33
N LYS A 89 7.13 4.40 -20.13
CA LYS A 89 7.69 5.75 -19.90
C LYS A 89 7.21 6.35 -18.56
N GLY A 90 5.98 6.05 -18.16
CA GLY A 90 5.42 6.44 -16.88
C GLY A 90 6.18 5.81 -15.71
N ILE A 91 6.32 4.49 -15.72
CA ILE A 91 7.03 3.72 -14.69
C ILE A 91 8.51 4.09 -14.66
N SER A 92 9.20 4.09 -15.81
CA SER A 92 10.62 4.45 -15.89
C SER A 92 10.89 5.87 -15.39
N SER A 93 10.09 6.86 -15.81
CA SER A 93 10.24 8.24 -15.35
C SER A 93 9.89 8.41 -13.86
N TYR A 94 8.99 7.59 -13.32
CA TYR A 94 8.71 7.55 -11.89
C TYR A 94 9.96 7.18 -11.09
N VAL A 95 10.72 6.18 -11.52
CA VAL A 95 11.97 5.81 -10.87
C VAL A 95 13.07 6.85 -11.14
N LYS A 96 13.32 7.18 -12.41
CA LYS A 96 14.42 8.08 -12.82
C LYS A 96 14.23 9.52 -12.34
N LYS A 97 13.05 10.10 -12.57
CA LYS A 97 12.81 11.54 -12.39
C LYS A 97 12.25 11.90 -11.03
N SER A 98 11.32 11.06 -10.49
CA SER A 98 10.72 11.36 -9.20
C SER A 98 11.65 11.03 -8.04
N TYR A 99 12.42 9.97 -8.14
CA TYR A 99 13.30 9.51 -7.06
C TYR A 99 14.78 9.71 -7.33
N GLY A 100 15.20 9.97 -8.57
CA GLY A 100 16.62 10.09 -8.92
C GLY A 100 17.31 8.72 -9.04
N GLY A 101 16.57 7.70 -9.46
CA GLY A 101 17.06 6.36 -9.75
C GLY A 101 16.66 5.29 -8.75
N ALA A 102 16.90 4.04 -9.13
CA ALA A 102 16.49 2.83 -8.42
C ALA A 102 16.90 2.80 -6.94
N LYS A 103 18.16 3.17 -6.65
CA LYS A 103 18.67 3.21 -5.27
C LYS A 103 17.85 4.12 -4.35
N GLN A 104 17.48 5.30 -4.84
CA GLN A 104 16.71 6.25 -4.04
C GLN A 104 15.24 5.82 -3.92
N ALA A 105 14.67 5.25 -4.99
CA ALA A 105 13.33 4.65 -4.95
C ALA A 105 13.28 3.50 -3.93
N SER A 106 14.25 2.60 -3.94
CA SER A 106 14.38 1.52 -2.94
C SER A 106 14.51 2.03 -1.50
N LYS A 107 15.25 3.12 -1.27
CA LYS A 107 15.34 3.73 0.07
C LYS A 107 13.99 4.19 0.60
N ARG A 108 13.09 4.64 -0.27
CA ARG A 108 11.73 5.03 0.10
C ARG A 108 10.89 3.87 0.61
N MET A 109 11.27 2.64 0.29
CA MET A 109 10.60 1.40 0.71
C MET A 109 11.09 0.88 2.08
N SER A 110 11.73 1.70 2.91
CA SER A 110 12.35 1.26 4.17
C SER A 110 11.40 0.53 5.12
N VAL A 111 10.16 1.01 5.25
CA VAL A 111 9.12 0.37 6.09
C VAL A 111 8.73 -0.99 5.49
N SER A 112 8.45 -1.05 4.19
CA SER A 112 8.10 -2.30 3.51
C SER A 112 9.25 -3.32 3.57
N LYS A 113 10.51 -2.89 3.39
CA LYS A 113 11.68 -3.76 3.56
C LYS A 113 11.81 -4.31 4.98
N THR A 114 11.54 -3.49 5.98
CA THR A 114 11.53 -3.93 7.39
C THR A 114 10.43 -4.96 7.63
N THR A 115 9.25 -4.73 7.09
CA THR A 115 8.13 -5.68 7.17
C THR A 115 8.45 -6.98 6.44
N ALA A 116 9.01 -6.90 5.22
CA ALA A 116 9.46 -8.08 4.47
C ALA A 116 10.44 -8.93 5.27
N ARG A 117 11.43 -8.29 5.95
CA ARG A 117 12.37 -9.02 6.82
C ARG A 117 11.69 -9.71 7.99
N LYS A 118 10.79 -9.03 8.69
CA LYS A 118 10.06 -9.62 9.82
C LYS A 118 9.22 -10.82 9.36
N LEU A 119 8.49 -10.64 8.26
CA LEU A 119 7.64 -11.66 7.67
C LEU A 119 8.46 -12.88 7.25
N THR A 120 9.52 -12.68 6.47
CA THR A 120 10.39 -13.76 5.99
C THR A 120 11.09 -14.46 7.15
N SER A 121 11.62 -13.73 8.14
CA SER A 121 12.26 -14.30 9.32
C SER A 121 11.29 -15.18 10.11
N PHE A 122 10.07 -14.71 10.33
CA PHE A 122 9.05 -15.49 11.04
C PHE A 122 8.76 -16.81 10.32
N PHE A 123 8.58 -16.78 9.01
CA PHE A 123 8.26 -17.99 8.24
C PHE A 123 9.46 -18.91 8.00
N ILE A 124 10.69 -18.40 8.01
CA ILE A 124 11.90 -19.23 8.10
C ILE A 124 11.94 -19.99 9.44
N ASP A 125 11.60 -19.33 10.53
CA ASP A 125 11.50 -20.00 11.83
C ASP A 125 10.35 -21.02 11.84
N ALA A 126 9.21 -20.68 11.21
CA ALA A 126 8.06 -21.58 11.10
C ALA A 126 8.37 -22.82 10.25
N SER A 127 9.19 -22.70 9.20
CA SER A 127 9.64 -23.87 8.42
C SER A 127 10.41 -24.90 9.23
N ARG A 128 11.13 -24.44 10.25
CA ARG A 128 11.97 -25.28 11.09
C ARG A 128 11.18 -25.92 12.25
N GLN A 129 10.35 -25.16 12.94
CA GLN A 129 9.73 -25.59 14.21
C GLN A 129 8.19 -25.59 14.18
N GLY A 130 7.59 -25.18 13.04
CA GLY A 130 6.14 -25.01 12.86
C GLY A 130 5.64 -23.64 13.34
N PHE A 131 4.52 -23.23 12.77
CA PHE A 131 3.91 -21.91 12.98
C PHE A 131 3.59 -21.66 14.47
N ARG A 132 2.94 -22.62 15.15
CA ARG A 132 2.53 -22.47 16.55
C ARG A 132 3.72 -22.32 17.52
N ALA A 133 4.79 -23.06 17.29
CA ALA A 133 6.01 -22.93 18.09
C ALA A 133 6.70 -21.58 17.83
N THR A 134 6.64 -21.11 16.59
CA THR A 134 7.19 -19.80 16.19
C THR A 134 6.42 -18.66 16.84
N LEU A 135 5.08 -18.72 16.92
CA LEU A 135 4.29 -17.72 17.65
C LEU A 135 4.78 -17.58 19.11
N ARG A 136 5.08 -18.68 19.80
CA ARG A 136 5.66 -18.64 21.18
C ARG A 136 7.01 -17.94 21.19
N LYS A 137 7.90 -18.30 20.26
CA LYS A 137 9.24 -17.69 20.13
C LYS A 137 9.17 -16.16 19.98
N TYR A 138 8.14 -15.67 19.25
CA TYR A 138 7.94 -14.23 19.02
C TYR A 138 7.05 -13.55 20.08
N ASN A 139 6.76 -14.22 21.20
CA ASN A 139 5.88 -13.73 22.28
C ASN A 139 4.44 -13.43 21.81
N LEU A 140 3.95 -14.17 20.81
CA LEU A 140 2.64 -14.04 20.23
C LEU A 140 1.70 -15.20 20.63
N SER A 141 1.88 -15.75 21.82
CA SER A 141 1.13 -16.93 22.30
C SER A 141 -0.39 -16.74 22.27
N LYS A 142 -0.87 -15.48 22.38
CA LYS A 142 -2.29 -15.14 22.22
C LYS A 142 -2.90 -15.54 20.89
N LEU A 143 -2.08 -15.70 19.84
CA LEU A 143 -2.54 -16.07 18.50
C LEU A 143 -2.55 -17.59 18.27
N GLN A 144 -2.07 -18.39 19.23
CA GLN A 144 -1.95 -19.84 19.05
C GLN A 144 -3.30 -20.56 18.96
N GLU A 145 -4.31 -20.05 19.65
CA GLU A 145 -5.66 -20.65 19.68
C GLU A 145 -6.52 -20.25 18.48
N LEU A 146 -6.06 -19.27 17.69
CA LEU A 146 -6.80 -18.82 16.51
C LEU A 146 -6.63 -19.83 15.36
N PRO A 147 -7.62 -19.97 14.47
CA PRO A 147 -7.43 -20.61 13.16
C PRO A 147 -6.23 -20.00 12.43
N LEU A 148 -5.54 -20.80 11.61
CA LEU A 148 -4.31 -20.38 10.93
C LEU A 148 -4.49 -19.07 10.14
N GLU A 149 -5.55 -18.94 9.38
CA GLU A 149 -5.92 -17.75 8.63
C GLU A 149 -6.02 -16.51 9.54
N GLN A 150 -6.78 -16.62 10.63
CA GLN A 150 -6.95 -15.52 11.59
C GLN A 150 -5.65 -15.16 12.28
N ALA A 151 -4.83 -16.16 12.63
CA ALA A 151 -3.52 -15.94 13.23
C ALA A 151 -2.56 -15.23 12.24
N CYS A 152 -2.55 -15.65 10.96
CA CYS A 152 -1.77 -14.99 9.90
C CYS A 152 -2.23 -13.53 9.69
N ASN A 153 -3.53 -13.28 9.65
CA ASN A 153 -4.06 -11.92 9.52
C ASN A 153 -3.71 -11.05 10.74
N ALA A 154 -3.74 -11.62 11.95
CA ALA A 154 -3.36 -10.91 13.17
C ALA A 154 -1.85 -10.55 13.24
N LEU A 155 -0.97 -11.27 12.51
CA LEU A 155 0.44 -10.91 12.42
C LEU A 155 0.68 -9.53 11.80
N VAL A 156 -0.27 -9.01 11.00
CA VAL A 156 -0.16 -7.66 10.43
C VAL A 156 -0.03 -6.59 11.52
N ASP A 157 -0.79 -6.73 12.61
CA ASP A 157 -0.77 -5.77 13.72
C ASP A 157 0.54 -5.84 14.54
N GLU A 158 1.21 -6.98 14.52
CA GLU A 158 2.48 -7.15 15.18
C GLU A 158 3.68 -6.69 14.32
N PHE A 159 3.64 -6.93 13.02
CA PHE A 159 4.76 -6.62 12.12
C PHE A 159 4.67 -5.22 11.53
N CYS A 160 3.46 -4.71 11.32
CA CYS A 160 3.15 -3.40 10.76
C CYS A 160 2.26 -2.61 11.71
N LYS A 161 2.75 -2.30 12.91
CA LYS A 161 1.98 -1.52 13.89
C LYS A 161 1.54 -0.20 13.27
N PHE A 162 0.23 0.06 13.35
CA PHE A 162 -0.34 1.29 12.80
C PHE A 162 0.23 2.52 13.54
N ASP A 163 0.79 3.46 12.79
CA ASP A 163 1.39 4.70 13.29
C ASP A 163 0.88 5.95 12.57
N GLY A 164 -0.18 5.81 11.79
CA GLY A 164 -0.79 6.89 11.02
C GLY A 164 0.01 7.34 9.80
N LYS A 165 1.13 6.68 9.46
CA LYS A 165 1.96 7.03 8.30
C LYS A 165 1.54 6.26 7.06
N ILE A 166 1.60 6.92 5.91
CA ILE A 166 1.32 6.33 4.59
C ILE A 166 2.23 5.12 4.32
N ASP A 167 3.51 5.21 4.66
CA ASP A 167 4.48 4.13 4.45
C ASP A 167 4.10 2.86 5.22
N THR A 168 3.55 3.02 6.42
CA THR A 168 3.04 1.90 7.23
C THR A 168 1.73 1.35 6.66
N ALA A 169 0.81 2.22 6.22
CA ALA A 169 -0.43 1.79 5.56
C ALA A 169 -0.14 0.95 4.31
N ILE A 170 0.76 1.41 3.44
CA ILE A 170 1.20 0.66 2.24
C ILE A 170 1.72 -0.73 2.60
N SER A 171 2.53 -0.83 3.67
CA SER A 171 3.09 -2.12 4.10
C SER A 171 2.03 -3.04 4.71
N ARG A 172 1.05 -2.48 5.43
CA ARG A 172 -0.08 -3.24 5.98
C ARG A 172 -0.95 -3.81 4.87
N ASP A 173 -1.33 -2.99 3.92
CA ASP A 173 -2.15 -3.40 2.78
C ASP A 173 -1.43 -4.49 1.96
N ALA A 174 -0.13 -4.29 1.68
CA ALA A 174 0.67 -5.29 0.99
C ALA A 174 0.72 -6.63 1.75
N PHE A 175 0.80 -6.59 3.08
CA PHE A 175 0.76 -7.79 3.92
C PHE A 175 -0.59 -8.51 3.81
N ILE A 176 -1.68 -7.79 4.02
CA ILE A 176 -3.05 -8.35 3.99
C ILE A 176 -3.33 -8.99 2.62
N PHE A 177 -3.05 -8.27 1.53
CA PHE A 177 -3.23 -8.79 0.19
C PHE A 177 -2.28 -9.94 -0.14
N THR A 178 -1.09 -10.01 0.47
CA THR A 178 -0.21 -11.18 0.35
C THR A 178 -0.86 -12.43 0.95
N MET A 179 -1.51 -12.32 2.10
CA MET A 179 -2.23 -13.45 2.70
C MET A 179 -3.41 -13.90 1.83
N GLN A 180 -4.18 -12.97 1.25
CA GLN A 180 -5.23 -13.29 0.28
C GLN A 180 -4.70 -14.00 -0.97
N GLU A 181 -3.54 -13.58 -1.49
CA GLU A 181 -2.91 -14.23 -2.64
C GLU A 181 -2.45 -15.67 -2.32
N LEU A 182 -1.98 -15.92 -1.09
CA LEU A 182 -1.68 -17.28 -0.62
C LEU A 182 -2.94 -18.14 -0.50
N GLU A 183 -4.04 -17.56 -0.03
CA GLU A 183 -5.33 -18.24 0.05
C GLU A 183 -5.86 -18.59 -1.35
N ASN A 184 -5.88 -17.62 -2.27
CA ASN A 184 -6.30 -17.80 -3.67
C ASN A 184 -5.46 -18.87 -4.39
N ALA A 185 -4.18 -19.01 -4.03
CA ALA A 185 -3.27 -20.02 -4.56
C ALA A 185 -3.41 -21.39 -3.84
N ASN A 186 -4.31 -21.54 -2.89
CA ASN A 186 -4.45 -22.72 -2.02
C ASN A 186 -3.13 -23.08 -1.30
N MET A 187 -2.37 -22.06 -0.88
CA MET A 187 -1.09 -22.20 -0.19
C MET A 187 -1.14 -21.79 1.28
N LEU A 188 -2.28 -21.33 1.78
CA LEU A 188 -2.41 -20.83 3.15
C LEU A 188 -2.08 -21.92 4.17
N ASP A 189 -2.58 -23.13 3.99
CA ASP A 189 -2.33 -24.27 4.90
C ASP A 189 -0.84 -24.65 4.96
N LYS A 190 -0.07 -24.37 3.90
CA LYS A 190 1.38 -24.60 3.90
C LYS A 190 2.11 -23.70 4.89
N LEU A 191 1.50 -22.59 5.34
CA LEU A 191 2.10 -21.69 6.32
C LEU A 191 2.22 -22.29 7.71
N GLU A 192 1.54 -23.40 8.01
CA GLU A 192 1.75 -24.12 9.28
C GLU A 192 3.19 -24.67 9.39
N LYS A 193 3.78 -25.10 8.27
CA LYS A 193 5.19 -25.45 8.14
C LYS A 193 5.64 -25.19 6.68
N PRO A 194 5.92 -23.93 6.34
CA PRO A 194 6.20 -23.56 4.96
C PRO A 194 7.53 -24.13 4.45
N ASP A 195 7.55 -24.53 3.21
CA ASP A 195 8.78 -24.82 2.47
C ASP A 195 9.38 -23.53 1.88
N ASP A 196 10.58 -23.66 1.34
CA ASP A 196 11.34 -22.55 0.75
C ASP A 196 10.58 -21.91 -0.42
N ALA A 197 9.88 -22.70 -1.22
CA ALA A 197 9.09 -22.21 -2.34
C ALA A 197 7.90 -21.35 -1.87
N THR A 198 7.24 -21.75 -0.79
CA THR A 198 6.13 -20.99 -0.18
C THR A 198 6.63 -19.67 0.42
N ILE A 199 7.78 -19.68 1.10
CA ILE A 199 8.37 -18.46 1.67
C ILE A 199 8.76 -17.49 0.56
N LEU A 200 9.38 -17.99 -0.51
CA LEU A 200 9.76 -17.15 -1.64
C LEU A 200 8.55 -16.60 -2.39
N PHE A 201 7.50 -17.40 -2.61
CA PHE A 201 6.25 -16.95 -3.21
C PHE A 201 5.65 -15.79 -2.39
N MET A 202 5.56 -15.96 -1.07
CA MET A 202 5.06 -14.93 -0.16
C MET A 202 5.89 -13.64 -0.25
N LEU A 203 7.23 -13.73 -0.23
CA LEU A 203 8.11 -12.58 -0.35
C LEU A 203 7.93 -11.85 -1.68
N LYS A 204 7.87 -12.58 -2.80
CA LYS A 204 7.61 -12.02 -4.14
C LYS A 204 6.29 -11.25 -4.16
N LYS A 205 5.21 -11.85 -3.69
CA LYS A 205 3.88 -11.22 -3.64
C LYS A 205 3.91 -9.95 -2.79
N PHE A 206 4.51 -10.00 -1.61
CA PHE A 206 4.65 -8.82 -0.75
C PHE A 206 5.44 -7.69 -1.42
N MET A 207 6.54 -8.02 -2.12
CA MET A 207 7.33 -7.03 -2.85
C MET A 207 6.53 -6.38 -3.98
N VAL A 208 5.85 -7.17 -4.81
CA VAL A 208 5.00 -6.68 -5.91
C VAL A 208 3.94 -5.73 -5.38
N LEU A 209 3.20 -6.15 -4.35
CA LEU A 209 2.11 -5.37 -3.78
C LEU A 209 2.59 -4.08 -3.11
N SER A 210 3.71 -4.13 -2.38
CA SER A 210 4.25 -2.94 -1.73
C SER A 210 4.79 -1.92 -2.73
N ILE A 211 5.46 -2.34 -3.80
CA ILE A 211 5.94 -1.47 -4.89
C ILE A 211 4.74 -0.88 -5.65
N LYS A 212 3.73 -1.71 -5.99
CA LYS A 212 2.50 -1.27 -6.63
C LYS A 212 1.79 -0.21 -5.79
N ASN A 213 1.53 -0.50 -4.52
CA ASN A 213 0.80 0.41 -3.64
C ASN A 213 1.55 1.73 -3.48
N ARG A 214 2.88 1.73 -3.42
CA ARG A 214 3.69 2.94 -3.40
C ARG A 214 3.53 3.75 -4.69
N LEU A 215 3.61 3.11 -5.86
CA LEU A 215 3.43 3.78 -7.13
C LEU A 215 2.02 4.38 -7.25
N ILE A 216 0.99 3.62 -6.88
CA ILE A 216 -0.40 4.07 -6.90
C ILE A 216 -0.62 5.25 -5.95
N GLU A 217 -0.06 5.23 -4.74
CA GLU A 217 -0.15 6.36 -3.80
C GLU A 217 0.46 7.64 -4.38
N ASP A 218 1.61 7.54 -5.04
CA ASP A 218 2.33 8.70 -5.54
C ASP A 218 1.73 9.30 -6.84
N VAL A 219 1.19 8.45 -7.73
CA VAL A 219 0.75 8.87 -9.07
C VAL A 219 -0.66 8.41 -9.47
N GLY A 220 -1.31 7.61 -8.63
CA GLY A 220 -2.58 6.94 -8.97
C GLY A 220 -3.73 7.88 -9.34
N GLN A 221 -3.75 9.09 -8.80
CA GLN A 221 -4.73 10.10 -9.21
C GLN A 221 -4.74 10.34 -10.73
N SER A 222 -3.58 10.27 -11.38
CA SER A 222 -3.45 10.44 -12.84
C SER A 222 -4.05 9.26 -13.63
N ILE A 223 -4.31 8.13 -12.97
CA ILE A 223 -4.84 6.90 -13.56
C ILE A 223 -6.34 6.78 -13.27
N PHE A 224 -6.73 7.00 -12.01
CA PHE A 224 -8.07 6.68 -11.49
C PHE A 224 -9.08 7.83 -11.58
N LEU A 225 -8.63 9.10 -11.74
CA LEU A 225 -9.53 10.24 -11.96
C LEU A 225 -10.05 10.36 -13.42
N SER A 226 -9.84 9.35 -14.24
CA SER A 226 -10.42 9.30 -15.58
C SER A 226 -11.88 8.82 -15.51
N ASP A 227 -12.78 9.41 -16.31
CA ASP A 227 -14.17 8.96 -16.47
C ASP A 227 -14.25 7.62 -17.22
N LYS A 228 -13.50 6.62 -16.77
CA LYS A 228 -13.41 5.30 -17.38
C LYS A 228 -14.29 4.31 -16.66
N GLU A 229 -14.80 3.35 -17.43
CA GLU A 229 -15.49 2.19 -16.89
C GLU A 229 -14.64 1.44 -15.87
N PRO A 230 -15.22 0.97 -14.75
CA PRO A 230 -14.48 0.26 -13.70
C PRO A 230 -13.65 -0.92 -14.22
N ALA A 231 -14.15 -1.67 -15.19
CA ALA A 231 -13.43 -2.78 -15.84
C ALA A 231 -12.16 -2.30 -16.55
N THR A 232 -12.18 -1.11 -17.17
CA THR A 232 -11.00 -0.52 -17.82
C THR A 232 -9.97 -0.11 -16.79
N ILE A 233 -10.40 0.49 -15.68
CA ILE A 233 -9.50 0.85 -14.55
C ILE A 233 -8.84 -0.39 -13.98
N GLN A 234 -9.61 -1.45 -13.74
CA GLN A 234 -9.11 -2.73 -13.25
C GLN A 234 -8.08 -3.36 -14.21
N SER A 235 -8.35 -3.31 -15.52
CA SER A 235 -7.40 -3.78 -16.54
C SER A 235 -6.10 -2.97 -16.54
N MET A 236 -6.18 -1.65 -16.41
CA MET A 236 -4.99 -0.78 -16.31
C MET A 236 -4.17 -1.07 -15.05
N GLU A 237 -4.82 -1.30 -13.91
CA GLU A 237 -4.15 -1.68 -12.67
C GLU A 237 -3.47 -3.04 -12.78
N ALA A 238 -4.11 -4.00 -13.45
CA ALA A 238 -3.53 -5.32 -13.72
C ALA A 238 -2.26 -5.19 -14.57
N GLN A 239 -2.27 -4.41 -15.65
CA GLN A 239 -1.09 -4.17 -16.48
C GLN A 239 0.07 -3.55 -15.69
N ILE A 240 -0.20 -2.55 -14.84
CA ILE A 240 0.82 -1.96 -13.96
C ILE A 240 1.41 -3.05 -13.04
N THR A 241 0.54 -3.89 -12.48
CA THR A 241 0.94 -4.98 -11.59
C THR A 241 1.82 -5.99 -12.34
N ASP A 242 1.51 -6.31 -13.60
CA ASP A 242 2.29 -7.25 -14.41
C ASP A 242 3.72 -6.74 -14.68
N TYR A 243 3.91 -5.45 -15.00
CA TYR A 243 5.26 -4.88 -15.15
C TYR A 243 6.07 -4.97 -13.84
N ILE A 244 5.45 -4.68 -12.71
CA ILE A 244 6.12 -4.78 -11.40
C ILE A 244 6.42 -6.24 -11.06
N LYS A 245 5.49 -7.15 -11.35
CA LYS A 245 5.65 -8.58 -11.15
C LYS A 245 6.82 -9.13 -11.97
N MET A 246 6.90 -8.79 -13.27
CA MET A 246 8.02 -9.19 -14.12
C MET A 246 9.36 -8.71 -13.55
N ALA A 247 9.45 -7.44 -13.13
CA ALA A 247 10.67 -6.89 -12.54
C ALA A 247 11.09 -7.60 -11.24
N VAL A 248 10.12 -8.02 -10.40
CA VAL A 248 10.41 -8.76 -9.16
C VAL A 248 10.78 -10.21 -9.48
N GLU A 249 10.11 -10.84 -10.42
CA GLU A 249 10.38 -12.23 -10.84
C GLU A 249 11.78 -12.38 -11.44
N ASP A 250 12.17 -11.51 -12.38
CA ASP A 250 13.50 -11.53 -13.00
C ASP A 250 14.62 -11.46 -11.96
N VAL A 251 14.47 -10.59 -10.99
CA VAL A 251 15.46 -10.44 -9.92
C VAL A 251 15.50 -11.69 -9.05
N THR A 252 14.33 -12.26 -8.72
CA THR A 252 14.25 -13.40 -7.81
C THR A 252 14.62 -14.74 -8.46
N ILE A 253 14.48 -14.90 -9.77
CA ILE A 253 14.95 -16.11 -10.50
C ILE A 253 16.46 -16.30 -10.33
N LYS A 254 17.24 -15.25 -10.47
CA LYS A 254 18.70 -15.28 -10.28
C LYS A 254 19.09 -15.73 -8.87
N PHE A 255 18.25 -15.45 -7.90
CA PHE A 255 18.48 -15.89 -6.51
C PHE A 255 18.04 -17.33 -6.24
N GLN A 256 17.09 -17.89 -7.02
CA GLN A 256 16.63 -19.28 -6.83
C GLN A 256 17.71 -20.31 -7.18
N GLU A 257 18.63 -19.98 -8.09
CA GLU A 257 19.68 -20.88 -8.54
C GLU A 257 20.89 -20.94 -7.60
N GLU A 258 21.11 -19.91 -6.78
CA GLU A 258 22.33 -19.72 -6.00
C GLU A 258 22.14 -19.69 -4.47
N PHE A 259 20.89 -19.59 -3.93
CA PHE A 259 20.69 -19.23 -2.54
C PHE A 259 19.89 -20.22 -1.69
N VAL A 260 20.37 -20.39 -0.46
CA VAL A 260 19.62 -20.95 0.66
C VAL A 260 18.80 -19.81 1.29
N ILE A 261 17.52 -20.03 1.58
CA ILE A 261 16.57 -19.04 2.13
C ILE A 261 17.11 -18.16 3.29
N PRO A 262 17.94 -18.62 4.22
CA PRO A 262 18.56 -17.77 5.24
C PRO A 262 19.32 -16.57 4.69
N ASP A 263 19.86 -16.65 3.48
CA ASP A 263 20.61 -15.53 2.87
C ASP A 263 19.69 -14.49 2.23
N ILE A 264 18.46 -14.86 1.85
CA ILE A 264 17.43 -13.92 1.35
C ILE A 264 17.22 -12.73 2.31
N MET A 265 17.31 -12.98 3.62
CA MET A 265 17.15 -11.91 4.63
C MET A 265 18.17 -10.78 4.46
N LYS A 266 19.40 -11.11 4.05
CA LYS A 266 20.46 -10.13 3.80
C LYS A 266 20.24 -9.39 2.48
N GLU A 267 19.60 -10.06 1.53
CA GLU A 267 19.43 -9.58 0.17
C GLU A 267 18.14 -8.77 -0.08
N ILE A 268 17.23 -8.66 0.90
CA ILE A 268 15.97 -7.93 0.72
C ILE A 268 16.21 -6.48 0.21
N ASP A 269 17.25 -5.80 0.67
CA ASP A 269 17.58 -4.46 0.16
C ASP A 269 17.97 -4.48 -1.31
N ASN A 270 18.79 -5.45 -1.70
CA ASN A 270 19.26 -5.63 -3.08
C ASN A 270 18.10 -6.07 -3.99
N LEU A 271 17.20 -6.94 -3.50
CA LEU A 271 16.01 -7.35 -4.25
C LEU A 271 15.12 -6.15 -4.60
N TYR A 272 14.83 -5.28 -3.63
CA TYR A 272 14.08 -4.05 -3.90
C TYR A 272 14.81 -3.09 -4.83
N GLU A 273 16.12 -2.88 -4.64
CA GLU A 273 16.92 -1.99 -5.50
C GLU A 273 16.97 -2.51 -6.93
N SER A 274 17.22 -3.82 -7.10
CA SER A 274 17.27 -4.46 -8.41
C SER A 274 15.91 -4.47 -9.12
N SER A 275 14.80 -4.71 -8.38
CA SER A 275 13.46 -4.59 -8.96
C SER A 275 13.18 -3.16 -9.46
N TYR A 276 13.54 -2.14 -8.69
CA TYR A 276 13.46 -0.75 -9.16
C TYR A 276 14.40 -0.48 -10.33
N LYS A 277 15.54 -1.16 -10.42
CA LYS A 277 16.46 -1.05 -11.57
C LYS A 277 15.85 -1.59 -12.86
N MET A 278 15.16 -2.73 -12.79
CA MET A 278 14.40 -3.26 -13.92
C MET A 278 13.30 -2.28 -14.37
N LEU A 279 12.51 -1.76 -13.42
CA LEU A 279 11.48 -0.75 -13.72
C LEU A 279 12.05 0.55 -14.28
N GLU A 280 13.28 0.92 -13.90
CA GLU A 280 13.98 2.09 -14.43
C GLU A 280 14.32 1.92 -15.91
N LEU A 281 14.63 0.71 -16.36
CA LEU A 281 15.11 0.42 -17.71
C LEU A 281 14.01 0.21 -18.74
N LEU A 282 12.75 -0.04 -18.33
CA LEU A 282 11.62 -0.35 -19.22
C LEU A 282 11.50 0.55 -20.47
N ALA A 283 11.79 1.84 -20.35
CA ALA A 283 11.68 2.77 -21.49
C ALA A 283 12.95 2.86 -22.35
N ASP A 284 14.03 2.19 -21.99
CA ASP A 284 15.30 2.21 -22.74
C ASP A 284 15.35 1.06 -23.75
N GLU A 285 14.66 -0.06 -23.46
CA GLU A 285 14.60 -1.25 -24.34
C GLU A 285 13.91 -0.95 -25.68
N GLU A 286 12.86 -0.07 -25.71
CA GLU A 286 12.21 0.34 -26.98
C GLU A 286 13.17 1.03 -27.98
N LYS A 287 14.31 1.54 -27.55
CA LYS A 287 15.24 2.22 -28.45
C LYS A 287 16.18 1.26 -29.17
N GLU A 288 16.41 0.08 -28.60
CA GLU A 288 17.28 -0.94 -29.19
C GLU A 288 16.55 -1.81 -30.22
N GLU A 289 15.22 -1.98 -30.08
CA GLU A 289 14.41 -2.73 -31.07
C GLU A 289 14.07 -1.91 -32.34
N GLN A 290 14.34 -0.58 -32.35
CA GLN A 290 14.07 0.30 -33.50
C GLN A 290 15.33 0.66 -34.31
N LEU A 291 16.48 0.05 -34.01
CA LEU A 291 17.74 0.19 -34.74
C LEU A 291 18.11 -1.10 -35.44
#